data_9559288916b62951c2fccee27c9d2dcd
#
_entry.id   9559288916b62951c2fccee27c9d2dcd
#
_cell.length_a   1.000
_cell.length_b   1.000
_cell.length_c   1.000
_cell.angle_alpha   90.00
_cell.angle_beta   90.00
_cell.angle_gamma   90.00
#
_symmetry.space_group_name_H-M   'P 1'
#
loop_
_entity.id
_entity.type
_entity.pdbx_description
1 polymer ?
#
loop_
_entity_poly.entity_id
_entity_poly.type
_entity_poly.pdbx_seq_one_letter_code
_entity_poly.pdbx_strand_id
1 'polypeptide(L)' 'MNFVGEMECHRCDNHVQGFYDVVNDWTIYECDECGWTYVDESEYK' A
#
# COMPACT_ATOMS: atom_id res chain seq x y z
N MET A 1 2.28 -6.48 10.48
CA MET A 1 1.49 -6.15 9.30
C MET A 1 1.50 -7.28 8.30
N ASN A 2 0.41 -7.46 7.61
CA ASN A 2 0.25 -8.58 6.69
C ASN A 2 0.39 -8.11 5.25
N PHE A 3 1.19 -8.85 4.50
CA PHE A 3 1.34 -8.59 3.07
C PHE A 3 0.04 -8.96 2.36
N VAL A 4 -0.51 -8.03 1.59
CA VAL A 4 -1.77 -8.27 0.90
C VAL A 4 -1.62 -8.34 -0.62
N GLY A 5 -0.53 -7.84 -1.16
CA GLY A 5 -0.33 -7.92 -2.60
C GLY A 5 0.55 -6.82 -3.12
N GLU A 6 0.58 -6.70 -4.43
CA GLU A 6 1.41 -5.74 -5.11
C GLU A 6 0.59 -4.93 -6.09
N MET A 7 1.03 -3.70 -6.33
CA MET A 7 0.43 -2.87 -7.36
C MET A 7 1.53 -2.07 -8.03
N GLU A 8 1.17 -1.30 -9.02
CA GLU A 8 2.13 -0.48 -9.74
C GLU A 8 2.18 0.92 -9.15
N CYS A 9 3.39 1.43 -9.01
CA CYS A 9 3.59 2.79 -8.55
C CYS A 9 3.11 3.76 -9.61
N HIS A 10 2.34 4.76 -9.20
CA HIS A 10 1.80 5.72 -10.15
C HIS A 10 2.82 6.78 -10.55
N ARG A 11 3.98 6.78 -9.91
CA ARG A 11 5.02 7.76 -10.23
C ARG A 11 6.14 7.19 -11.07
N CYS A 12 6.60 6.01 -10.73
CA CYS A 12 7.76 5.45 -11.41
C CYS A 12 7.50 4.10 -12.06
N ASP A 13 6.26 3.63 -12.01
CA ASP A 13 5.85 2.37 -12.62
C ASP A 13 6.57 1.14 -12.08
N ASN A 14 7.19 1.26 -10.92
CA ASN A 14 7.80 0.10 -10.28
C ASN A 14 6.77 -0.60 -9.42
N HIS A 15 7.15 -1.77 -8.93
CA HIS A 15 6.25 -2.56 -8.09
C HIS A 15 6.17 -1.96 -6.70
N VAL A 16 4.96 -1.93 -6.17
CA VAL A 16 4.69 -1.40 -4.84
C VAL A 16 4.10 -2.53 -4.02
N GLN A 17 4.58 -2.68 -2.79
CA GLN A 17 4.10 -3.71 -1.90
C GLN A 17 3.07 -3.14 -0.94
N GLY A 18 1.98 -3.89 -0.74
CA GLY A 18 0.93 -3.47 0.15
C GLY A 18 0.88 -4.32 1.40
N PHE A 19 0.69 -3.66 2.54
CA PHE A 19 0.60 -4.33 3.83
C PHE A 19 -0.63 -3.85 4.56
N TYR A 20 -1.36 -4.79 5.14
CA TYR A 20 -2.54 -4.45 5.92
C TYR A 20 -2.14 -4.14 7.36
N ASP A 21 -2.57 -2.99 7.83
CA ASP A 21 -2.31 -2.55 9.20
C ASP A 21 -3.56 -2.78 10.03
N VAL A 22 -3.50 -3.78 10.90
CA VAL A 22 -4.68 -4.14 11.71
C VAL A 22 -5.00 -3.09 12.75
N VAL A 23 -4.01 -2.32 13.18
CA VAL A 23 -4.24 -1.29 14.19
C VAL A 23 -5.07 -0.15 13.61
N ASN A 24 -4.72 0.30 12.42
CA ASN A 24 -5.41 1.41 11.78
C ASN A 24 -6.52 0.95 10.84
N ASP A 25 -6.57 -0.33 10.54
CA ASP A 25 -7.60 -0.92 9.68
C ASP A 25 -7.54 -0.33 8.28
N TRP A 26 -6.33 -0.24 7.75
CA TRP A 26 -6.13 0.21 6.37
C TRP A 26 -4.96 -0.53 5.76
N THR A 27 -4.78 -0.38 4.44
CA THR A 27 -3.69 -0.98 3.70
C THR A 27 -2.72 0.11 3.28
N ILE A 28 -1.44 -0.11 3.55
CA ILE A 28 -0.40 0.86 3.21
C ILE A 28 0.43 0.30 2.06
N TYR A 29 0.58 1.10 1.01
CA TYR A 29 1.41 0.74 -0.14
C TYR A 29 2.62 1.65 -0.16
N GLU A 30 3.80 1.05 -0.36
CA GLU A 30 5.04 1.80 -0.36
C GLU A 30 5.91 1.39 -1.53
N CYS A 31 6.46 2.39 -2.21
CA CYS A 31 7.38 2.17 -3.32
C CYS A 31 8.80 2.41 -2.84
N ASP A 32 9.67 1.41 -3.03
CA ASP A 32 11.06 1.52 -2.59
C ASP A 32 11.88 2.40 -3.52
N GLU A 33 11.41 2.62 -4.72
CA GLU A 33 12.22 3.32 -5.73
C GLU A 33 12.12 4.83 -5.61
N CYS A 34 10.91 5.35 -5.51
CA CYS A 34 10.71 6.79 -5.50
C CYS A 34 10.15 7.30 -4.17
N GLY A 35 9.89 6.40 -3.23
CA GLY A 35 9.36 6.81 -1.93
C GLY A 35 7.89 7.14 -1.91
N TRP A 36 7.17 6.78 -2.97
CA TRP A 36 5.74 7.02 -3.05
C TRP A 36 5.01 6.13 -2.05
N THR A 37 4.05 6.71 -1.36
CA THR A 37 3.23 5.96 -0.42
C THR A 37 1.76 6.24 -0.68
N TYR A 38 0.93 5.25 -0.36
CA TYR A 38 -0.51 5.38 -0.55
C TYR A 38 -1.20 4.57 0.54
N VAL A 39 -2.21 5.18 1.15
CA VAL A 39 -3.00 4.52 2.18
C VAL A 39 -4.40 4.29 1.63
N ASP A 40 -4.81 3.02 1.62
CA ASP A 40 -6.12 2.63 1.15
C ASP A 40 -6.97 2.28 2.35
N GLU A 41 -7.84 3.19 2.75
CA GLU A 41 -8.72 2.98 3.89
C GLU A 41 -9.93 2.19 3.45
N SER A 42 -10.07 1.05 4.07
CA SER A 42 -11.17 0.16 3.75
C SER A 42 -12.37 0.56 4.60
N GLU A 43 -13.46 0.89 3.96
CA GLU A 43 -14.66 1.27 4.69
C GLU A 43 -15.76 0.28 4.43
N TYR A 44 -16.25 -0.30 5.50
CA TYR A 44 -17.37 -1.23 5.43
C TYR A 44 -18.60 -0.57 5.96
N LYS A 45 -19.65 -0.67 5.21
CA LYS A 45 -20.92 -0.13 5.65
C LYS A 45 -21.98 -1.19 5.67
#